data_8d4229ef0a1e027d742dffc60e0856ab
#
_entry.id   8d4229ef0a1e027d742dffc60e0856ab
#
_cell.length_a   1.000
_cell.length_b   1.000
_cell.length_c   1.000
_cell.angle_alpha   90.00
_cell.angle_beta   90.00
_cell.angle_gamma   90.00
#
_symmetry.space_group_name_H-M   'P 1'
#
loop_
_entity.id
_entity.type
_entity.pdbx_description
1 polymer ?
#
loop_
_entity_poly.entity_id
_entity_poly.type
_entity_poly.pdbx_seq_one_letter_code
_entity_poly.pdbx_strand_id
1 'polypeptide(L)'
;MAHKPDFLLDRLLYRDGLMLVIDKPAGLAVHAGPSSKQGSDNLENYFDALRFGFPKPPALAHRLDRDTSGCLVLGRHPKALRKLHRLFADGKVEKTYWAITKGVPEKLSGTINAPLAKQTRGSGWRVEIADDGQQAVTTYRVLARGDGLAFIEARPKTGRTHQIRVHLASLGAPILGDPQYGDLSDADRAHPMMLHARRILIPLSKTKGPIAVAAPPQDEMIALLTKLGVEID
;
A
#
# COMPACT_ATOMS: atom_id res chain seq x y z
N MET A 1 -0.97 11.77 18.50
CA MET A 1 0.29 11.83 19.28
C MET A 1 1.43 11.52 18.34
N ALA A 2 2.56 12.22 18.43
CA ALA A 2 3.75 11.88 17.65
C ALA A 2 4.31 10.53 18.11
N HIS A 3 4.84 9.75 17.18
CA HIS A 3 5.49 8.48 17.49
C HIS A 3 6.84 8.73 18.20
N LYS A 4 7.35 7.72 18.91
CA LYS A 4 8.71 7.76 19.43
C LYS A 4 9.71 7.84 18.27
N PRO A 5 10.87 8.53 18.41
CA PRO A 5 11.83 8.70 17.32
C PRO A 5 12.33 7.38 16.69
N ASP A 6 12.33 6.31 17.45
CA ASP A 6 12.85 4.98 17.10
C ASP A 6 11.77 3.93 16.78
N PHE A 7 10.48 4.32 16.77
CA PHE A 7 9.36 3.36 16.61
C PHE A 7 9.45 2.51 15.32
N LEU A 8 10.18 2.97 14.30
CA LEU A 8 10.39 2.21 13.06
C LEU A 8 11.37 1.04 13.23
N LEU A 9 12.18 1.00 14.32
CA LEU A 9 13.05 -0.14 14.58
C LEU A 9 12.24 -1.40 14.86
N ASP A 10 11.16 -1.29 15.62
CA ASP A 10 10.24 -2.40 15.93
C ASP A 10 9.41 -2.86 14.73
N ARG A 11 9.40 -2.06 13.65
CA ARG A 11 8.69 -2.31 12.40
C ARG A 11 9.60 -2.72 11.25
N LEU A 12 10.85 -3.06 11.54
CA LEU A 12 11.80 -3.49 10.53
C LEU A 12 11.54 -4.95 10.15
N LEU A 13 11.14 -5.19 8.90
CA LEU A 13 10.87 -6.53 8.36
C LEU A 13 12.08 -7.16 7.66
N TYR A 14 12.93 -6.33 7.05
CA TYR A 14 14.11 -6.79 6.33
C TYR A 14 15.20 -5.72 6.31
N ARG A 15 16.47 -6.17 6.39
CA ARG A 15 17.64 -5.29 6.29
C ARG A 15 18.80 -6.02 5.61
N ASP A 16 19.39 -5.35 4.60
CA ASP A 16 20.70 -5.70 4.04
C ASP A 16 21.54 -4.43 3.76
N GLY A 17 22.65 -4.57 3.03
CA GLY A 17 23.50 -3.44 2.66
C GLY A 17 22.86 -2.46 1.65
N LEU A 18 21.80 -2.84 0.95
CA LEU A 18 21.19 -2.08 -0.14
C LEU A 18 19.84 -1.45 0.23
N MET A 19 19.02 -2.18 0.99
CA MET A 19 17.65 -1.77 1.28
C MET A 19 17.19 -2.14 2.70
N LEU A 20 16.10 -1.49 3.11
CA LEU A 20 15.28 -1.88 4.24
C LEU A 20 13.86 -2.11 3.73
N VAL A 21 13.12 -2.98 4.38
CA VAL A 21 11.66 -3.05 4.26
C VAL A 21 11.08 -2.88 5.65
N ILE A 22 10.15 -1.96 5.77
CA ILE A 22 9.45 -1.70 7.05
C ILE A 22 7.96 -1.99 6.89
N ASP A 23 7.31 -2.33 8.00
CA ASP A 23 5.86 -2.39 8.12
C ASP A 23 5.33 -0.98 8.40
N LYS A 24 4.90 -0.27 7.35
CA LYS A 24 4.33 1.07 7.50
C LYS A 24 2.99 1.00 8.25
N PRO A 25 2.78 1.75 9.33
CA PRO A 25 1.45 1.84 9.94
C PRO A 25 0.45 2.56 9.03
N ALA A 26 -0.84 2.26 9.17
CA ALA A 26 -1.91 3.09 8.62
C ALA A 26 -1.97 4.46 9.32
N GLY A 27 -2.53 5.45 8.66
CA GLY A 27 -2.74 6.81 9.21
C GLY A 27 -1.54 7.74 9.12
N LEU A 28 -0.31 7.24 8.86
CA LEU A 28 0.90 8.05 8.74
C LEU A 28 1.30 8.21 7.27
N ALA A 29 1.35 9.47 6.79
CA ALA A 29 1.82 9.78 5.44
C ALA A 29 3.30 9.44 5.28
N VAL A 30 3.74 9.02 4.08
CA VAL A 30 5.16 8.69 3.86
C VAL A 30 6.04 9.94 3.83
N HIS A 31 5.55 11.05 3.29
CA HIS A 31 6.23 12.34 3.21
C HIS A 31 5.23 13.49 3.39
N ALA A 32 5.70 14.68 3.72
CA ALA A 32 4.88 15.86 3.78
C ALA A 32 4.29 16.17 2.39
N GLY A 33 2.96 16.33 2.30
CA GLY A 33 2.30 16.75 1.06
C GLY A 33 2.49 18.25 0.80
N PRO A 34 2.26 18.73 -0.44
CA PRO A 34 2.37 20.16 -0.78
C PRO A 34 1.50 21.07 0.09
N SER A 35 0.37 20.56 0.58
CA SER A 35 -0.57 21.29 1.45
C SER A 35 -0.37 20.99 2.94
N SER A 36 0.65 20.22 3.31
CA SER A 36 0.92 19.91 4.72
C SER A 36 1.41 21.15 5.45
N LYS A 37 0.90 21.38 6.65
CA LYS A 37 1.46 22.43 7.52
C LYS A 37 2.93 22.11 7.80
N GLN A 38 3.76 23.15 7.88
CA GLN A 38 5.17 22.99 8.25
C GLN A 38 5.26 22.26 9.59
N GLY A 39 6.05 21.17 9.64
CA GLY A 39 6.15 20.31 10.83
C GLY A 39 5.08 19.22 10.95
N SER A 40 4.27 18.98 9.91
CA SER A 40 3.33 17.85 9.92
C SER A 40 4.07 16.51 10.06
N ASP A 41 3.53 15.64 10.91
CA ASP A 41 4.10 14.31 11.15
C ASP A 41 4.01 13.43 9.89
N ASN A 42 5.14 12.84 9.52
CA ASN A 42 5.25 11.93 8.40
C ASN A 42 6.40 10.94 8.64
N LEU A 43 6.41 9.87 7.87
CA LEU A 43 7.31 8.75 8.08
C LEU A 43 8.80 9.11 7.91
N GLU A 44 9.12 10.03 6.99
CA GLU A 44 10.51 10.47 6.75
C GLU A 44 11.13 11.12 7.97
N ASN A 45 10.34 11.74 8.87
CA ASN A 45 10.82 12.33 10.12
C ASN A 45 11.52 11.31 11.04
N TYR A 46 11.26 10.03 10.84
CA TYR A 46 11.77 8.92 11.66
C TYR A 46 12.87 8.10 10.99
N PHE A 47 13.26 8.42 9.76
CA PHE A 47 14.26 7.64 9.01
C PHE A 47 15.67 7.76 9.58
N ASP A 48 15.93 8.75 10.41
CA ASP A 48 17.25 8.92 11.04
C ASP A 48 17.63 7.72 11.91
N ALA A 49 16.67 7.14 12.63
CA ALA A 49 16.86 5.93 13.43
C ALA A 49 17.22 4.69 12.58
N LEU A 50 16.94 4.72 11.27
CA LEU A 50 17.20 3.61 10.35
C LEU A 50 18.55 3.70 9.61
N ARG A 51 19.48 4.54 10.03
CA ARG A 51 20.79 4.69 9.37
C ARG A 51 21.64 3.43 9.45
N PHE A 52 21.63 2.74 10.57
CA PHE A 52 22.45 1.53 10.81
C PHE A 52 23.89 1.70 10.32
N GLY A 53 24.55 2.79 10.72
CA GLY A 53 25.93 3.10 10.39
C GLY A 53 26.17 3.83 9.05
N PHE A 54 25.13 4.10 8.27
CA PHE A 54 25.28 4.93 7.07
C PHE A 54 25.28 6.43 7.43
N PRO A 55 26.02 7.28 6.67
CA PRO A 55 26.13 8.72 6.96
C PRO A 55 24.81 9.47 6.74
N LYS A 56 23.91 8.95 5.91
CA LYS A 56 22.59 9.53 5.62
C LYS A 56 21.48 8.54 5.94
N PRO A 57 20.29 9.01 6.32
CA PRO A 57 19.13 8.14 6.47
C PRO A 57 18.76 7.48 5.14
N PRO A 58 18.06 6.33 5.16
CA PRO A 58 17.52 5.71 3.97
C PRO A 58 16.46 6.63 3.33
N ALA A 59 16.14 6.38 2.05
CA ALA A 59 15.13 7.14 1.32
C ALA A 59 14.10 6.22 0.66
N LEU A 60 12.92 6.74 0.39
CA LEU A 60 11.79 6.03 -0.20
C LEU A 60 12.13 5.47 -1.59
N ALA A 61 11.97 4.16 -1.79
CA ALA A 61 12.07 3.53 -3.11
C ALA A 61 10.72 3.54 -3.85
N HIS A 62 9.62 3.60 -3.13
CA HIS A 62 8.25 3.77 -3.62
C HIS A 62 7.39 4.40 -2.52
N ARG A 63 6.09 4.55 -2.78
CA ARG A 63 5.17 5.12 -1.80
C ARG A 63 3.98 4.21 -1.55
N LEU A 64 3.39 4.33 -0.36
CA LEU A 64 2.05 3.88 -0.01
C LEU A 64 1.20 5.11 0.36
N ASP A 65 -0.12 4.99 0.22
CA ASP A 65 -1.04 6.02 0.68
C ASP A 65 -0.97 6.15 2.21
N ARG A 66 -1.40 7.28 2.76
CA ARG A 66 -1.38 7.54 4.20
C ARG A 66 -2.02 6.40 4.99
N ASP A 67 -3.21 5.97 4.57
CA ASP A 67 -4.02 5.01 5.30
C ASP A 67 -3.76 3.53 4.89
N THR A 68 -2.91 3.31 3.87
CA THR A 68 -2.43 1.97 3.51
C THR A 68 -1.29 1.55 4.42
N SER A 69 -1.37 0.35 4.99
CA SER A 69 -0.32 -0.26 5.83
C SER A 69 0.53 -1.28 5.08
N GLY A 70 1.62 -1.75 5.71
CA GLY A 70 2.41 -2.89 5.25
C GLY A 70 3.74 -2.55 4.57
N CYS A 71 4.24 -3.46 3.73
CA CYS A 71 5.59 -3.42 3.17
C CYS A 71 5.92 -2.11 2.45
N LEU A 72 6.84 -1.34 3.00
CA LEU A 72 7.43 -0.14 2.40
C LEU A 72 8.94 -0.31 2.26
N VAL A 73 9.45 -0.13 1.04
CA VAL A 73 10.87 -0.31 0.70
C VAL A 73 11.62 1.01 0.73
N LEU A 74 12.76 1.00 1.41
CA LEU A 74 13.68 2.14 1.50
C LEU A 74 15.04 1.75 0.92
N GLY A 75 15.66 2.63 0.17
CA GLY A 75 17.05 2.48 -0.31
C GLY A 75 18.03 3.09 0.68
N ARG A 76 19.09 2.35 1.03
CA ARG A 76 20.05 2.77 2.07
C ARG A 76 21.13 3.74 1.58
N HIS A 77 21.34 3.82 0.27
CA HIS A 77 22.29 4.74 -0.33
C HIS A 77 21.90 5.05 -1.80
N PRO A 78 22.42 6.13 -2.43
CA PRO A 78 21.96 6.60 -3.76
C PRO A 78 22.03 5.54 -4.87
N LYS A 79 23.07 4.70 -4.90
CA LYS A 79 23.21 3.64 -5.91
C LYS A 79 22.11 2.56 -5.76
N ALA A 80 21.82 2.14 -4.53
CA ALA A 80 20.74 1.20 -4.27
C ALA A 80 19.38 1.80 -4.59
N LEU A 81 19.14 3.05 -4.19
CA LEU A 81 17.90 3.76 -4.46
C LEU A 81 17.61 3.88 -5.96
N ARG A 82 18.59 4.28 -6.78
CA ARG A 82 18.43 4.33 -8.25
C ARG A 82 18.07 2.96 -8.83
N LYS A 83 18.68 1.88 -8.32
CA LYS A 83 18.39 0.52 -8.76
C LYS A 83 16.96 0.11 -8.40
N LEU A 84 16.53 0.38 -7.17
CA LEU A 84 15.16 0.13 -6.71
C LEU A 84 14.14 0.91 -7.54
N HIS A 85 14.35 2.23 -7.73
CA HIS A 85 13.47 3.05 -8.57
C HIS A 85 13.29 2.47 -9.97
N ARG A 86 14.38 1.99 -10.61
CA ARG A 86 14.31 1.34 -11.92
C ARG A 86 13.49 0.07 -11.87
N LEU A 87 13.67 -0.80 -10.86
CA LEU A 87 12.90 -2.03 -10.71
C LEU A 87 11.40 -1.76 -10.53
N PHE A 88 11.03 -0.72 -9.78
CA PHE A 88 9.64 -0.29 -9.64
C PHE A 88 9.09 0.30 -10.95
N ALA A 89 9.83 1.17 -11.62
CA ALA A 89 9.43 1.79 -12.89
C ALA A 89 9.26 0.77 -14.02
N ASP A 90 10.13 -0.24 -14.08
CA ASP A 90 10.09 -1.34 -15.06
C ASP A 90 9.00 -2.39 -14.71
N GLY A 91 8.24 -2.23 -13.62
CA GLY A 91 7.22 -3.19 -13.19
C GLY A 91 7.78 -4.56 -12.75
N LYS A 92 9.07 -4.65 -12.42
CA LYS A 92 9.75 -5.90 -12.03
C LYS A 92 9.54 -6.29 -10.57
N VAL A 93 9.04 -5.36 -9.75
CA VAL A 93 8.71 -5.63 -8.35
C VAL A 93 7.29 -6.17 -8.27
N GLU A 94 7.15 -7.40 -7.77
CA GLU A 94 5.83 -7.96 -7.53
C GLU A 94 5.31 -7.48 -6.17
N LYS A 95 4.04 -7.06 -6.17
CA LYS A 95 3.35 -6.53 -5.00
C LYS A 95 2.05 -7.29 -4.80
N THR A 96 1.81 -7.76 -3.60
CA THR A 96 0.57 -8.40 -3.20
C THR A 96 -0.06 -7.59 -2.08
N TYR A 97 -1.30 -7.17 -2.28
CA TYR A 97 -2.10 -6.45 -1.31
C TYR A 97 -3.27 -7.32 -0.85
N TRP A 98 -3.60 -7.19 0.41
CA TRP A 98 -4.83 -7.70 0.98
C TRP A 98 -5.79 -6.54 1.19
N ALA A 99 -7.04 -6.75 0.78
CA ALA A 99 -8.11 -5.78 0.97
C ALA A 99 -9.36 -6.49 1.52
N ILE A 100 -10.05 -5.85 2.46
CA ILE A 100 -11.41 -6.21 2.80
C ILE A 100 -12.34 -5.17 2.21
N THR A 101 -13.32 -5.61 1.43
CA THR A 101 -14.24 -4.73 0.70
C THR A 101 -15.65 -4.85 1.23
N LYS A 102 -16.42 -3.77 1.14
CA LYS A 102 -17.87 -3.78 1.27
C LYS A 102 -18.46 -4.16 -0.09
N GLY A 103 -19.27 -5.21 -0.13
CA GLY A 103 -19.69 -5.82 -1.37
C GLY A 103 -18.69 -6.84 -1.91
N VAL A 104 -19.18 -7.69 -2.80
CA VAL A 104 -18.43 -8.77 -3.44
C VAL A 104 -18.44 -8.53 -4.94
N PRO A 105 -17.28 -8.51 -5.63
CA PRO A 105 -17.26 -8.41 -7.08
C PRO A 105 -18.08 -9.54 -7.73
N GLU A 106 -18.79 -9.25 -8.82
CA GLU A 106 -19.55 -10.25 -9.55
C GLU A 106 -18.66 -11.43 -9.98
N LYS A 107 -17.46 -11.14 -10.50
CA LYS A 107 -16.45 -12.16 -10.81
C LYS A 107 -15.48 -12.30 -9.64
N LEU A 108 -15.27 -13.54 -9.18
CA LEU A 108 -14.40 -13.81 -8.04
C LEU A 108 -12.90 -13.67 -8.35
N SER A 109 -12.53 -13.50 -9.60
CA SER A 109 -11.17 -13.17 -10.03
C SER A 109 -11.18 -12.48 -11.38
N GLY A 110 -10.17 -11.66 -11.64
CA GLY A 110 -10.07 -10.98 -12.92
C GLY A 110 -8.90 -10.01 -13.01
N THR A 111 -8.86 -9.30 -14.12
CA THR A 111 -7.92 -8.21 -14.38
C THR A 111 -8.71 -6.96 -14.69
N ILE A 112 -8.45 -5.90 -13.92
CA ILE A 112 -8.98 -4.56 -14.17
C ILE A 112 -7.89 -3.83 -14.95
N ASN A 113 -8.19 -3.48 -16.20
CA ASN A 113 -7.33 -2.67 -17.07
C ASN A 113 -8.09 -1.38 -17.38
N ALA A 114 -7.98 -0.40 -16.51
CA ALA A 114 -8.72 0.85 -16.59
C ALA A 114 -7.79 2.03 -16.27
N PRO A 115 -7.56 2.94 -17.22
CA PRO A 115 -6.67 4.08 -17.04
C PRO A 115 -7.18 5.01 -15.95
N LEU A 116 -6.26 5.68 -15.24
CA LEU A 116 -6.55 6.52 -14.09
C LEU A 116 -6.04 7.94 -14.31
N ALA A 117 -6.89 8.93 -14.08
CA ALA A 117 -6.54 10.35 -14.09
C ALA A 117 -6.85 11.02 -12.75
N LYS A 118 -6.04 12.00 -12.39
CA LYS A 118 -6.30 12.87 -11.25
C LYS A 118 -7.23 14.00 -11.68
N GLN A 119 -8.39 14.08 -11.06
CA GLN A 119 -9.39 15.13 -11.29
C GLN A 119 -9.42 16.09 -10.10
N THR A 120 -9.41 17.39 -10.37
CA THR A 120 -9.59 18.42 -9.36
C THR A 120 -11.09 18.73 -9.27
N ARG A 121 -11.66 18.69 -8.06
CA ARG A 121 -13.06 19.02 -7.78
C ARG A 121 -13.11 20.00 -6.62
N GLY A 122 -13.46 21.25 -6.91
CA GLY A 122 -13.48 22.33 -5.90
C GLY A 122 -12.11 22.50 -5.25
N SER A 123 -12.04 22.48 -3.91
CA SER A 123 -10.80 22.59 -3.14
C SER A 123 -10.02 21.29 -2.98
N GLY A 124 -10.52 20.17 -3.54
CA GLY A 124 -9.93 18.83 -3.40
C GLY A 124 -9.53 18.21 -4.73
N TRP A 125 -9.03 16.99 -4.66
CA TRP A 125 -8.74 16.16 -5.83
C TRP A 125 -9.14 14.70 -5.57
N ARG A 126 -9.42 13.99 -6.65
CA ARG A 126 -9.77 12.56 -6.64
C ARG A 126 -9.13 11.89 -7.85
N VAL A 127 -8.89 10.59 -7.75
CA VAL A 127 -8.48 9.77 -8.91
C VAL A 127 -9.74 9.08 -9.44
N GLU A 128 -9.90 9.08 -10.74
CA GLU A 128 -11.05 8.46 -11.42
C GLU A 128 -10.57 7.66 -12.64
N ILE A 129 -11.39 6.72 -13.09
CA ILE A 129 -11.19 6.04 -14.37
C ILE A 129 -11.49 7.05 -15.46
N ALA A 130 -10.56 7.24 -16.39
CA ALA A 130 -10.71 8.15 -17.52
C ALA A 130 -9.87 7.65 -18.70
N ASP A 131 -10.41 7.74 -19.92
CA ASP A 131 -9.78 7.20 -21.13
C ASP A 131 -8.43 7.87 -21.45
N ASP A 132 -8.28 9.15 -21.08
CA ASP A 132 -7.05 9.95 -21.21
C ASP A 132 -6.10 9.75 -20.01
N GLY A 133 -6.44 8.87 -19.09
CA GLY A 133 -5.67 8.59 -17.87
C GLY A 133 -4.40 7.79 -18.13
N GLN A 134 -3.57 7.69 -17.09
CA GLN A 134 -2.40 6.84 -17.12
C GLN A 134 -2.80 5.37 -17.02
N GLN A 135 -2.24 4.52 -17.88
CA GLN A 135 -2.50 3.09 -17.87
C GLN A 135 -2.33 2.51 -16.45
N ALA A 136 -3.33 1.77 -16.01
CA ALA A 136 -3.35 1.12 -14.71
C ALA A 136 -3.94 -0.29 -14.85
N VAL A 137 -3.23 -1.28 -14.30
CA VAL A 137 -3.63 -2.70 -14.39
C VAL A 137 -3.51 -3.33 -13.01
N THR A 138 -4.60 -3.94 -12.55
CA THR A 138 -4.66 -4.70 -11.29
C THR A 138 -5.30 -6.06 -11.54
N THR A 139 -4.62 -7.14 -11.18
CA THR A 139 -5.24 -8.47 -11.07
C THR A 139 -5.78 -8.64 -9.66
N TYR A 140 -6.93 -9.32 -9.51
CA TYR A 140 -7.50 -9.59 -8.19
C TYR A 140 -8.08 -10.99 -8.12
N ARG A 141 -8.21 -11.50 -6.89
CA ARG A 141 -8.88 -12.75 -6.56
C ARG A 141 -9.58 -12.61 -5.20
N VAL A 142 -10.85 -12.95 -5.14
CA VAL A 142 -11.61 -13.09 -3.89
C VAL A 142 -11.17 -14.39 -3.22
N LEU A 143 -10.68 -14.30 -2.00
CA LEU A 143 -10.19 -15.42 -1.21
C LEU A 143 -11.25 -15.95 -0.23
N ALA A 144 -12.07 -15.06 0.31
CA ALA A 144 -13.20 -15.39 1.18
C ALA A 144 -14.29 -14.31 1.05
N ARG A 145 -15.53 -14.65 1.44
CA ARG A 145 -16.66 -13.72 1.44
C ARG A 145 -17.71 -14.15 2.48
N GLY A 146 -18.38 -13.18 3.07
CA GLY A 146 -19.46 -13.39 4.04
C GLY A 146 -19.99 -12.05 4.55
N ASP A 147 -21.23 -11.99 4.99
CA ASP A 147 -21.86 -10.81 5.61
C ASP A 147 -21.74 -9.51 4.79
N GLY A 148 -21.81 -9.63 3.45
CA GLY A 148 -21.67 -8.49 2.55
C GLY A 148 -20.23 -7.96 2.43
N LEU A 149 -19.23 -8.68 2.94
CA LEU A 149 -17.82 -8.38 2.83
C LEU A 149 -17.10 -9.38 1.90
N ALA A 150 -15.99 -8.96 1.31
CA ALA A 150 -15.08 -9.86 0.62
C ALA A 150 -13.63 -9.62 1.04
N PHE A 151 -12.87 -10.68 1.20
CA PHE A 151 -11.42 -10.65 1.32
C PHE A 151 -10.80 -10.84 -0.05
N ILE A 152 -10.02 -9.87 -0.49
CA ILE A 152 -9.46 -9.82 -1.85
C ILE A 152 -7.94 -9.73 -1.80
N GLU A 153 -7.28 -10.62 -2.54
CA GLU A 153 -5.89 -10.46 -2.91
C GLU A 153 -5.82 -9.63 -4.20
N ALA A 154 -5.13 -8.48 -4.15
CA ALA A 154 -4.91 -7.60 -5.31
C ALA A 154 -3.42 -7.52 -5.65
N ARG A 155 -3.09 -7.67 -6.94
CA ARG A 155 -1.71 -7.60 -7.46
C ARG A 155 -1.63 -6.54 -8.56
N PRO A 156 -1.27 -5.30 -8.20
CA PRO A 156 -1.14 -4.22 -9.18
C PRO A 156 0.14 -4.40 -10.01
N LYS A 157 0.00 -4.40 -11.33
CA LYS A 157 1.12 -4.41 -12.30
C LYS A 157 1.76 -3.03 -12.46
N THR A 158 0.97 -1.98 -12.26
CA THR A 158 1.36 -0.58 -12.25
C THR A 158 1.33 -0.03 -10.83
N GLY A 159 1.64 1.26 -10.62
CA GLY A 159 1.65 1.89 -9.28
C GLY A 159 1.08 3.31 -9.30
N ARG A 160 -0.16 3.47 -9.80
CA ARG A 160 -0.81 4.78 -9.83
C ARG A 160 -1.39 5.12 -8.46
N THR A 161 -1.50 6.41 -8.18
CA THR A 161 -2.13 6.90 -6.94
C THR A 161 -3.53 6.32 -6.80
N HIS A 162 -3.87 5.82 -5.61
CA HIS A 162 -5.15 5.21 -5.27
C HIS A 162 -5.62 4.05 -6.20
N GLN A 163 -4.72 3.45 -6.98
CA GLN A 163 -5.08 2.50 -8.03
C GLN A 163 -5.98 1.36 -7.55
N ILE A 164 -5.60 0.63 -6.52
CA ILE A 164 -6.37 -0.51 -6.02
C ILE A 164 -7.72 -0.04 -5.50
N ARG A 165 -7.77 1.08 -4.82
CA ARG A 165 -8.97 1.68 -4.23
C ARG A 165 -10.01 2.01 -5.31
N VAL A 166 -9.59 2.71 -6.37
CA VAL A 166 -10.48 3.06 -7.50
C VAL A 166 -10.89 1.83 -8.28
N HIS A 167 -9.98 0.92 -8.55
CA HIS A 167 -10.26 -0.30 -9.30
C HIS A 167 -11.26 -1.21 -8.57
N LEU A 168 -11.09 -1.45 -7.27
CA LEU A 168 -12.05 -2.28 -6.53
C LEU A 168 -13.41 -1.58 -6.38
N ALA A 169 -13.43 -0.28 -6.16
CA ALA A 169 -14.67 0.50 -6.12
C ALA A 169 -15.44 0.43 -7.45
N SER A 170 -14.75 0.39 -8.60
CA SER A 170 -15.40 0.26 -9.93
C SER A 170 -16.08 -1.10 -10.16
N LEU A 171 -15.76 -2.10 -9.35
CA LEU A 171 -16.41 -3.41 -9.36
C LEU A 171 -17.59 -3.51 -8.39
N GLY A 172 -18.04 -2.40 -7.79
CA GLY A 172 -19.04 -2.41 -6.72
C GLY A 172 -18.54 -3.00 -5.39
N ALA A 173 -17.21 -3.08 -5.21
CA ALA A 173 -16.57 -3.63 -4.04
C ALA A 173 -15.54 -2.62 -3.45
N PRO A 174 -15.97 -1.43 -2.99
CA PRO A 174 -15.08 -0.45 -2.38
C PRO A 174 -14.39 -1.02 -1.13
N ILE A 175 -13.17 -0.56 -0.85
CA ILE A 175 -12.44 -0.97 0.34
C ILE A 175 -13.16 -0.46 1.58
N LEU A 176 -13.37 -1.33 2.57
CA LEU A 176 -13.95 -0.98 3.85
C LEU A 176 -13.08 0.07 4.56
N GLY A 177 -13.69 1.12 5.10
CA GLY A 177 -12.97 2.24 5.71
C GLY A 177 -12.34 3.22 4.74
N ASP A 178 -12.58 3.10 3.42
CA ASP A 178 -12.05 4.07 2.46
C ASP A 178 -12.78 5.42 2.61
N PRO A 179 -12.07 6.53 2.94
CA PRO A 179 -12.72 7.82 3.16
C PRO A 179 -13.19 8.50 1.87
N GLN A 180 -12.85 7.97 0.67
CA GLN A 180 -12.96 8.70 -0.57
C GLN A 180 -13.71 7.96 -1.68
N TYR A 181 -13.58 6.62 -1.72
CA TYR A 181 -14.12 5.81 -2.82
C TYR A 181 -15.24 4.88 -2.37
N GLY A 182 -16.23 4.71 -3.24
CA GLY A 182 -17.40 3.87 -3.01
C GLY A 182 -18.50 4.53 -2.21
N ASP A 183 -19.67 3.91 -2.27
CA ASP A 183 -20.85 4.27 -1.48
C ASP A 183 -20.83 3.48 -0.18
N LEU A 184 -20.13 4.03 0.82
CA LEU A 184 -19.97 3.45 2.14
C LEU A 184 -20.80 4.23 3.16
N SER A 185 -21.47 3.52 4.08
CA SER A 185 -22.13 4.13 5.24
C SER A 185 -21.13 4.76 6.21
N ASP A 186 -21.58 5.60 7.11
CA ASP A 186 -20.73 6.16 8.17
C ASP A 186 -20.11 5.06 9.05
N ALA A 187 -20.87 3.98 9.31
CA ALA A 187 -20.37 2.82 10.05
C ALA A 187 -19.23 2.12 9.29
N ASP A 188 -19.35 1.94 7.96
CA ASP A 188 -18.30 1.34 7.16
C ASP A 188 -17.05 2.25 7.10
N ARG A 189 -17.23 3.58 7.08
CA ARG A 189 -16.14 4.57 7.08
C ARG A 189 -15.46 4.75 8.44
N ALA A 190 -16.11 4.33 9.51
CA ALA A 190 -15.56 4.35 10.88
C ALA A 190 -14.43 3.30 11.05
N HIS A 191 -14.38 2.27 10.19
CA HIS A 191 -13.25 1.34 10.17
C HIS A 191 -11.98 2.02 9.65
N PRO A 192 -10.79 1.62 10.09
CA PRO A 192 -9.55 1.90 9.38
C PRO A 192 -9.64 1.42 7.92
N MET A 193 -8.94 2.06 7.00
CA MET A 193 -8.94 1.61 5.61
C MET A 193 -8.31 0.22 5.48
N MET A 194 -9.12 -0.78 5.13
CA MET A 194 -8.75 -2.18 5.05
C MET A 194 -7.97 -2.51 3.78
N LEU A 195 -6.83 -1.81 3.58
CA LEU A 195 -5.86 -2.05 2.50
C LEU A 195 -4.46 -2.20 3.07
N HIS A 196 -3.86 -3.35 2.84
CA HIS A 196 -2.57 -3.74 3.39
C HIS A 196 -1.61 -4.27 2.32
N ALA A 197 -0.42 -3.69 2.23
CA ALA A 197 0.67 -4.17 1.36
C ALA A 197 1.33 -5.42 1.98
N ARG A 198 0.67 -6.58 1.80
CA ARG A 198 0.97 -7.85 2.49
C ARG A 198 2.33 -8.41 2.15
N ARG A 199 2.73 -8.38 0.86
CA ARG A 199 3.97 -9.00 0.41
C ARG A 199 4.59 -8.23 -0.74
N ILE A 200 5.93 -8.25 -0.77
CA ILE A 200 6.70 -7.69 -1.86
C ILE A 200 7.83 -8.66 -2.26
N LEU A 201 8.07 -8.83 -3.58
CA LEU A 201 9.20 -9.58 -4.12
C LEU A 201 10.06 -8.65 -4.97
N ILE A 202 11.35 -8.58 -4.65
CA ILE A 202 12.29 -7.65 -5.26
C ILE A 202 13.46 -8.40 -5.89
N PRO A 203 13.56 -8.45 -7.23
CA PRO A 203 14.66 -9.13 -7.93
C PRO A 203 15.91 -8.25 -7.98
N LEU A 204 16.54 -8.03 -6.83
CA LEU A 204 17.74 -7.18 -6.71
C LEU A 204 18.98 -7.76 -7.38
N SER A 205 19.09 -9.09 -7.50
CA SER A 205 20.23 -9.76 -8.09
C SER A 205 19.81 -10.51 -9.35
N LYS A 206 20.70 -10.59 -10.32
CA LYS A 206 20.52 -11.45 -11.52
C LYS A 206 20.86 -12.91 -11.23
N THR A 207 21.65 -13.17 -10.19
CA THR A 207 22.20 -14.51 -9.86
C THR A 207 21.60 -15.11 -8.60
N LYS A 208 20.95 -14.27 -7.76
CA LYS A 208 20.26 -14.74 -6.54
C LYS A 208 18.75 -14.59 -6.76
N GLY A 209 17.97 -15.47 -6.16
CA GLY A 209 16.51 -15.37 -6.16
C GLY A 209 16.00 -14.02 -5.66
N PRO A 210 14.74 -13.68 -5.95
CA PRO A 210 14.14 -12.44 -5.47
C PRO A 210 14.05 -12.44 -3.93
N ILE A 211 14.23 -11.27 -3.33
CA ILE A 211 14.01 -11.07 -1.90
C ILE A 211 12.51 -10.95 -1.67
N ALA A 212 11.96 -11.89 -0.90
CA ALA A 212 10.56 -11.91 -0.52
C ALA A 212 10.41 -11.41 0.91
N VAL A 213 9.56 -10.40 1.12
CA VAL A 213 9.23 -9.88 2.45
C VAL A 213 7.73 -9.80 2.60
N ALA A 214 7.20 -10.18 3.76
CA ALA A 214 5.80 -10.07 4.11
C ALA A 214 5.64 -9.23 5.38
N ALA A 215 4.60 -8.39 5.41
CA ALA A 215 4.20 -7.64 6.60
C ALA A 215 3.02 -8.34 7.28
N PRO A 216 2.97 -8.42 8.61
CA PRO A 216 1.81 -8.95 9.32
C PRO A 216 0.60 -8.03 9.09
N PRO A 217 -0.62 -8.58 8.90
CA PRO A 217 -1.81 -7.75 8.83
C PRO A 217 -2.10 -7.08 10.18
N GLN A 218 -2.85 -5.97 10.13
CA GLN A 218 -3.26 -5.24 11.34
C GLN A 218 -4.35 -5.99 12.11
N ASP A 219 -4.46 -5.76 13.42
CA ASP A 219 -5.39 -6.48 14.31
C ASP A 219 -6.85 -6.41 13.86
N GLU A 220 -7.32 -5.23 13.38
CA GLU A 220 -8.66 -5.09 12.85
C GLU A 220 -8.87 -5.93 11.56
N MET A 221 -7.87 -6.00 10.71
CA MET A 221 -7.92 -6.85 9.52
C MET A 221 -7.95 -8.33 9.92
N ILE A 222 -7.14 -8.74 10.90
CA ILE A 222 -7.14 -10.11 11.44
C ILE A 222 -8.52 -10.46 11.99
N ALA A 223 -9.13 -9.58 12.79
CA ALA A 223 -10.45 -9.80 13.37
C ALA A 223 -11.54 -10.02 12.29
N LEU A 224 -11.50 -9.24 11.21
CA LEU A 224 -12.44 -9.40 10.09
C LEU A 224 -12.15 -10.66 9.26
N LEU A 225 -10.89 -11.02 9.04
CA LEU A 225 -10.51 -12.24 8.35
C LEU A 225 -10.93 -13.48 9.11
N THR A 226 -10.78 -13.49 10.43
CA THR A 226 -11.28 -14.57 11.29
C THR A 226 -12.80 -14.72 11.18
N LYS A 227 -13.58 -13.62 11.17
CA LYS A 227 -15.02 -13.65 10.94
C LYS A 227 -15.40 -14.22 9.57
N LEU A 228 -14.55 -14.02 8.57
CA LEU A 228 -14.72 -14.61 7.23
C LEU A 228 -14.24 -16.06 7.13
N GLY A 229 -13.81 -16.69 8.24
CA GLY A 229 -13.31 -18.06 8.28
C GLY A 229 -11.92 -18.24 7.68
N VAL A 230 -11.12 -17.17 7.63
CA VAL A 230 -9.75 -17.22 7.11
C VAL A 230 -8.78 -17.42 8.26
N GLU A 231 -8.01 -18.51 8.21
CA GLU A 231 -6.86 -18.72 9.08
C GLU A 231 -5.66 -17.95 8.52
N ILE A 232 -4.92 -17.28 9.40
CA ILE A 232 -3.73 -16.49 9.05
C ILE A 232 -2.53 -17.17 9.67
N ASP A 233 -1.66 -17.70 8.83
CA ASP A 233 -0.35 -18.25 9.22
C ASP A 233 0.69 -17.13 9.47
#